data_a166e35bf1fbc60bc3f5dc5b43903010
#
_entry.id   a166e35bf1fbc60bc3f5dc5b43903010
#
_cell.length_a   1.000
_cell.length_b   1.000
_cell.length_c   1.000
_cell.angle_alpha   90.00
_cell.angle_beta   90.00
_cell.angle_gamma   90.00
#
_symmetry.space_group_name_H-M   'P 1'
#
loop_
_entity.id
_entity.type
_entity.pdbx_description
1 polymer ?
#
loop_
_entity_poly.entity_id
_entity_poly.type
_entity_poly.pdbx_seq_one_letter_code
_entity_poly.pdbx_strand_id
1 'polypeptide(L)'
;ALPISLRKYATYNHPKYGTIYAFEVDGFGNHLLMDDANVPSLIALPYLGDVDINDPIYQNTRRFVWSEDNPYFFKGTAGEGIGGPHIGYDMIWPMSIMMKAFTSQNDEEIKTCVKMLMDTEAGTGFMHESFHKDNPAKFTRAWFAWQNTLFGELILKLVNEGKLDLLNSIQ
;
A
#
# COMPACT_ATOMS: atom_id res chain seq x y z
N ALA A 1 23.28 4.87 -7.67
CA ALA A 1 23.91 3.85 -6.79
C ALA A 1 22.86 3.00 -6.08
N LEU A 2 21.84 3.61 -5.45
CA LEU A 2 20.81 2.88 -4.67
C LEU A 2 20.03 1.83 -5.51
N PRO A 3 19.51 2.14 -6.72
CA PRO A 3 18.82 1.15 -7.54
C PRO A 3 19.67 -0.08 -7.90
N ILE A 4 20.98 0.10 -8.10
CA ILE A 4 21.90 -1.01 -8.42
C ILE A 4 22.05 -1.92 -7.20
N SER A 5 22.17 -1.35 -6.01
CA SER A 5 22.30 -2.11 -4.76
C SER A 5 21.02 -2.88 -4.43
N LEU A 6 19.85 -2.27 -4.61
CA LEU A 6 18.55 -2.93 -4.44
C LEU A 6 18.43 -4.15 -5.35
N ARG A 7 18.73 -4.01 -6.67
CA ARG A 7 18.65 -5.13 -7.62
C ARG A 7 19.65 -6.23 -7.32
N LYS A 8 20.84 -5.89 -6.79
CA LYS A 8 21.90 -6.87 -6.55
C LYS A 8 21.73 -7.64 -5.24
N TYR A 9 21.25 -6.98 -4.20
CA TYR A 9 21.29 -7.53 -2.84
C TYR A 9 19.91 -7.73 -2.21
N ALA A 10 18.90 -6.98 -2.64
CA ALA A 10 17.57 -7.00 -2.05
C ALA A 10 16.52 -7.66 -2.95
N THR A 11 16.92 -8.59 -3.82
CA THR A 11 15.99 -9.37 -4.64
C THR A 11 16.01 -10.83 -4.23
N TYR A 12 14.83 -11.46 -4.33
CA TYR A 12 14.61 -12.86 -4.02
C TYR A 12 13.81 -13.53 -5.14
N ASN A 13 14.18 -14.74 -5.56
CA ASN A 13 13.44 -15.54 -6.54
C ASN A 13 12.33 -16.32 -5.84
N HIS A 14 11.15 -15.70 -5.76
CA HIS A 14 9.99 -16.32 -5.14
C HIS A 14 9.33 -17.34 -6.08
N PRO A 15 9.01 -18.56 -5.61
CA PRO A 15 8.52 -19.66 -6.46
C PRO A 15 7.19 -19.34 -7.16
N LYS A 16 6.34 -18.50 -6.58
CA LYS A 16 5.01 -18.13 -7.10
C LYS A 16 5.01 -16.83 -7.91
N TYR A 17 5.82 -15.85 -7.52
CA TYR A 17 5.77 -14.50 -8.09
C TYR A 17 6.92 -14.18 -9.04
N GLY A 18 7.96 -15.03 -9.08
CA GLY A 18 9.21 -14.72 -9.78
C GLY A 18 10.13 -13.84 -8.92
N THR A 19 11.02 -13.10 -9.54
CA THR A 19 11.92 -12.20 -8.78
C THR A 19 11.13 -11.06 -8.15
N ILE A 20 11.26 -10.88 -6.82
CA ILE A 20 10.64 -9.82 -6.02
C ILE A 20 11.71 -9.07 -5.22
N TYR A 21 11.40 -7.85 -4.77
CA TYR A 21 12.19 -7.17 -3.75
C TYR A 21 11.86 -7.73 -2.37
N ALA A 22 12.90 -7.89 -1.53
CA ALA A 22 12.76 -8.23 -0.13
C ALA A 22 12.57 -6.96 0.71
N PHE A 23 11.79 -7.05 1.78
CA PHE A 23 11.56 -5.94 2.71
C PHE A 23 12.85 -5.55 3.44
N GLU A 24 13.58 -6.55 3.95
CA GLU A 24 14.89 -6.37 4.56
C GLU A 24 15.85 -7.47 4.13
N VAL A 25 17.15 -7.16 4.17
CA VAL A 25 18.24 -8.09 3.93
C VAL A 25 19.37 -7.85 4.94
N ASP A 26 20.01 -8.91 5.40
CA ASP A 26 21.10 -8.83 6.38
C ASP A 26 22.50 -8.74 5.77
N GLY A 27 22.62 -8.83 4.44
CA GLY A 27 23.89 -8.87 3.72
C GLY A 27 24.61 -10.23 3.75
N PHE A 28 24.05 -11.22 4.44
CA PHE A 28 24.59 -12.60 4.52
C PHE A 28 23.75 -13.60 3.72
N GLY A 29 22.76 -13.12 2.97
CA GLY A 29 21.89 -13.94 2.11
C GLY A 29 20.52 -14.25 2.69
N ASN A 30 20.19 -13.74 3.88
CA ASN A 30 18.83 -13.85 4.41
C ASN A 30 17.97 -12.69 3.92
N HIS A 31 16.69 -13.00 3.71
CA HIS A 31 15.69 -12.08 3.18
C HIS A 31 14.44 -12.12 4.07
N LEU A 32 13.96 -10.96 4.50
CA LEU A 32 12.64 -10.84 5.13
C LEU A 32 11.61 -10.58 4.03
N LEU A 33 10.66 -11.51 3.88
CA LEU A 33 9.64 -11.49 2.85
C LEU A 33 8.29 -11.07 3.47
N MET A 34 8.05 -9.78 3.48
CA MET A 34 6.80 -9.14 3.93
C MET A 34 6.70 -7.73 3.32
N ASP A 35 5.67 -7.00 3.64
CA ASP A 35 5.61 -5.54 3.54
C ASP A 35 4.90 -4.99 4.78
N ASP A 36 5.29 -3.80 5.19
CA ASP A 36 4.64 -2.99 6.24
C ASP A 36 3.98 -1.78 5.58
N ALA A 37 2.85 -1.36 6.09
CA ALA A 37 2.13 -0.21 5.54
C ALA A 37 2.85 1.12 5.73
N ASN A 38 3.78 1.22 6.69
CA ASN A 38 4.54 2.45 6.91
C ASN A 38 5.48 2.74 5.73
N VAL A 39 5.40 3.95 5.21
CA VAL A 39 6.33 4.42 4.18
C VAL A 39 7.66 4.84 4.86
N PRO A 40 8.81 4.36 4.38
CA PRO A 40 9.05 3.59 3.15
C PRO A 40 8.58 2.12 3.24
N SER A 41 7.97 1.63 2.16
CA SER A 41 7.46 0.27 2.03
C SER A 41 7.72 -0.26 0.62
N LEU A 42 7.59 -1.58 0.40
CA LEU A 42 7.80 -2.14 -0.93
C LEU A 42 6.75 -1.66 -1.94
N ILE A 43 5.50 -1.51 -1.52
CA ILE A 43 4.44 -0.98 -2.40
C ILE A 43 4.69 0.49 -2.76
N ALA A 44 5.39 1.25 -1.92
CA ALA A 44 5.67 2.66 -2.13
C ALA A 44 6.92 2.95 -3.00
N LEU A 45 7.69 1.95 -3.42
CA LEU A 45 8.95 2.15 -4.13
C LEU A 45 8.86 3.10 -5.34
N PRO A 46 7.85 3.04 -6.22
CA PRO A 46 7.72 4.02 -7.31
C PRO A 46 7.34 5.42 -6.83
N TYR A 47 6.53 5.53 -5.78
CA TYR A 47 6.19 6.82 -5.17
C TYR A 47 7.43 7.52 -4.60
N LEU A 48 8.35 6.74 -4.01
CA LEU A 48 9.64 7.23 -3.49
C LEU A 48 10.65 7.55 -4.60
N GLY A 49 10.39 7.14 -5.84
CA GLY A 49 11.29 7.35 -6.98
C GLY A 49 12.46 6.35 -7.05
N ASP A 50 12.39 5.27 -6.28
CA ASP A 50 13.46 4.26 -6.23
C ASP A 50 13.44 3.31 -7.43
N VAL A 51 12.25 3.00 -7.96
CA VAL A 51 12.06 2.12 -9.12
C VAL A 51 10.98 2.66 -10.06
N ASP A 52 11.05 2.27 -11.33
CA ASP A 52 9.98 2.55 -12.29
C ASP A 52 8.73 1.73 -11.96
N ILE A 53 7.55 2.33 -12.12
CA ILE A 53 6.26 1.66 -11.87
C ILE A 53 6.07 0.41 -12.76
N ASN A 54 6.68 0.38 -13.94
CA ASN A 54 6.65 -0.74 -14.87
C ASN A 54 7.82 -1.73 -14.69
N ASP A 55 8.67 -1.52 -13.68
CA ASP A 55 9.75 -2.47 -13.36
C ASP A 55 9.15 -3.86 -13.09
N PRO A 56 9.56 -4.90 -13.83
CA PRO A 56 8.97 -6.23 -13.68
C PRO A 56 9.20 -6.84 -12.29
N ILE A 57 10.30 -6.51 -11.62
CA ILE A 57 10.55 -6.96 -10.24
C ILE A 57 9.58 -6.26 -9.31
N TYR A 58 9.36 -4.96 -9.49
CA TYR A 58 8.36 -4.23 -8.71
C TYR A 58 6.94 -4.78 -8.96
N GLN A 59 6.56 -5.04 -10.19
CA GLN A 59 5.22 -5.59 -10.49
C GLN A 59 5.02 -6.98 -9.87
N ASN A 60 6.05 -7.80 -9.81
CA ASN A 60 6.02 -9.07 -9.07
C ASN A 60 5.89 -8.83 -7.55
N THR A 61 6.68 -7.89 -7.02
CA THR A 61 6.64 -7.50 -5.60
C THR A 61 5.25 -6.98 -5.22
N ARG A 62 4.67 -6.11 -6.04
CA ARG A 62 3.34 -5.53 -5.83
C ARG A 62 2.26 -6.62 -5.72
N ARG A 63 2.34 -7.68 -6.56
CA ARG A 63 1.43 -8.84 -6.48
C ARG A 63 1.67 -9.67 -5.21
N PHE A 64 2.92 -9.83 -4.79
CA PHE A 64 3.26 -10.54 -3.56
C PHE A 64 2.73 -9.79 -2.34
N VAL A 65 3.06 -8.51 -2.17
CA VAL A 65 2.70 -7.75 -0.96
C VAL A 65 1.19 -7.54 -0.82
N TRP A 66 0.44 -7.59 -1.94
CA TRP A 66 -1.03 -7.51 -1.96
C TRP A 66 -1.67 -8.89 -2.09
N SER A 67 -1.18 -9.84 -1.31
CA SER A 67 -1.67 -11.23 -1.26
C SER A 67 -1.48 -11.83 0.13
N GLU A 68 -2.13 -12.96 0.39
CA GLU A 68 -2.02 -13.71 1.65
C GLU A 68 -0.61 -14.29 1.91
N ASP A 69 0.29 -14.26 0.92
CA ASP A 69 1.70 -14.62 1.12
C ASP A 69 2.49 -13.51 1.86
N ASN A 70 1.97 -12.29 1.93
CA ASN A 70 2.42 -11.26 2.86
C ASN A 70 1.71 -11.42 4.20
N PRO A 71 2.41 -11.72 5.32
CA PRO A 71 1.80 -11.97 6.62
C PRO A 71 1.01 -10.79 7.20
N TYR A 72 1.20 -9.59 6.67
CA TYR A 72 0.49 -8.38 7.08
C TYR A 72 -0.52 -7.88 6.07
N PHE A 73 -0.79 -8.64 5.01
CA PHE A 73 -1.95 -8.39 4.16
C PHE A 73 -3.20 -8.96 4.81
N PHE A 74 -4.21 -8.12 4.95
CA PHE A 74 -5.50 -8.51 5.52
C PHE A 74 -6.62 -8.21 4.54
N LYS A 75 -7.61 -9.11 4.51
CA LYS A 75 -8.80 -8.98 3.68
C LYS A 75 -10.02 -9.38 4.50
N GLY A 76 -11.05 -8.55 4.48
CA GLY A 76 -12.29 -8.77 5.20
C GLY A 76 -13.48 -8.08 4.55
N THR A 77 -14.57 -7.97 5.30
CA THR A 77 -15.82 -7.39 4.79
C THR A 77 -15.78 -5.87 4.66
N ALA A 78 -14.93 -5.17 5.41
CA ALA A 78 -14.78 -3.72 5.31
C ALA A 78 -13.76 -3.32 4.23
N GLY A 79 -12.74 -4.15 3.96
CA GLY A 79 -11.74 -3.85 2.96
C GLY A 79 -10.58 -4.82 2.95
N GLU A 80 -9.58 -4.49 2.13
CA GLU A 80 -8.32 -5.22 2.05
C GLU A 80 -7.14 -4.26 2.02
N GLY A 81 -6.01 -4.66 2.60
CA GLY A 81 -4.81 -3.83 2.63
C GLY A 81 -3.72 -4.38 3.53
N ILE A 82 -2.62 -3.66 3.59
CA ILE A 82 -1.47 -4.02 4.40
C ILE A 82 -1.56 -3.32 5.75
N GLY A 83 -1.26 -4.04 6.80
CA GLY A 83 -1.09 -3.54 8.16
C GLY A 83 0.38 -3.45 8.55
N GLY A 84 0.71 -3.90 9.75
CA GLY A 84 2.07 -3.93 10.22
C GLY A 84 2.19 -4.62 11.59
N PRO A 85 3.40 -4.99 12.00
CA PRO A 85 3.61 -5.76 13.22
C PRO A 85 3.22 -5.02 14.50
N HIS A 86 3.28 -3.69 14.50
CA HIS A 86 3.11 -2.89 15.73
C HIS A 86 1.64 -2.59 16.10
N ILE A 87 0.69 -2.76 15.18
CA ILE A 87 -0.75 -2.55 15.45
C ILE A 87 -1.53 -3.84 15.60
N GLY A 88 -0.89 -4.99 15.39
CA GLY A 88 -1.50 -6.31 15.49
C GLY A 88 -2.16 -6.79 14.20
N TYR A 89 -2.67 -8.02 14.28
CA TYR A 89 -3.35 -8.68 13.15
C TYR A 89 -4.73 -8.09 12.87
N ASP A 90 -5.18 -8.28 11.63
CA ASP A 90 -6.48 -7.85 11.12
C ASP A 90 -6.70 -6.32 11.07
N MET A 91 -5.66 -5.54 11.34
CA MET A 91 -5.68 -4.09 11.27
C MET A 91 -5.02 -3.60 9.98
N ILE A 92 -5.81 -2.95 9.13
CA ILE A 92 -5.38 -2.38 7.85
C ILE A 92 -5.02 -0.91 8.04
N TRP A 93 -3.91 -0.47 7.45
CA TRP A 93 -3.56 0.94 7.39
C TRP A 93 -4.09 1.57 6.10
N PRO A 94 -4.88 2.63 6.16
CA PRO A 94 -5.29 3.40 4.97
C PRO A 94 -4.12 3.81 4.08
N MET A 95 -2.93 4.05 4.67
CA MET A 95 -1.70 4.38 3.94
C MET A 95 -1.34 3.33 2.87
N SER A 96 -1.50 2.04 3.15
CA SER A 96 -1.23 0.99 2.18
C SER A 96 -2.17 1.06 0.97
N ILE A 97 -3.45 1.39 1.21
CA ILE A 97 -4.47 1.57 0.17
C ILE A 97 -4.14 2.82 -0.67
N MET A 98 -3.70 3.90 -0.01
CA MET A 98 -3.23 5.11 -0.71
C MET A 98 -2.02 4.82 -1.58
N MET A 99 -1.00 4.09 -1.07
CA MET A 99 0.18 3.72 -1.85
C MET A 99 -0.18 2.81 -3.02
N LYS A 100 -1.15 1.92 -2.87
CA LYS A 100 -1.67 1.13 -3.99
C LYS A 100 -2.27 2.02 -5.08
N ALA A 101 -3.03 3.05 -4.71
CA ALA A 101 -3.60 4.02 -5.65
C ALA A 101 -2.51 4.90 -6.29
N PHE A 102 -1.55 5.42 -5.50
CA PHE A 102 -0.45 6.24 -6.00
C PHE A 102 0.39 5.52 -7.06
N THR A 103 0.56 4.21 -6.90
CA THR A 103 1.38 3.35 -7.77
C THR A 103 0.55 2.52 -8.74
N SER A 104 -0.68 2.94 -9.04
CA SER A 104 -1.55 2.33 -10.03
C SER A 104 -1.65 3.18 -11.29
N GLN A 105 -1.71 2.49 -12.45
CA GLN A 105 -2.03 3.08 -13.75
C GLN A 105 -3.44 2.66 -14.21
N ASN A 106 -4.17 1.90 -13.38
CA ASN A 106 -5.49 1.40 -13.68
C ASN A 106 -6.55 2.21 -12.94
N ASP A 107 -7.43 2.88 -13.70
CA ASP A 107 -8.47 3.76 -13.16
C ASP A 107 -9.47 3.03 -12.25
N GLU A 108 -9.83 1.78 -12.57
CA GLU A 108 -10.75 0.98 -11.76
C GLU A 108 -10.10 0.59 -10.41
N GLU A 109 -8.80 0.29 -10.41
CA GLU A 109 -8.07 0.03 -9.18
C GLU A 109 -7.98 1.29 -8.32
N ILE A 110 -7.66 2.44 -8.92
CA ILE A 110 -7.63 3.73 -8.22
C ILE A 110 -9.00 4.04 -7.61
N LYS A 111 -10.06 3.90 -8.40
CA LYS A 111 -11.44 4.11 -7.95
C LYS A 111 -11.78 3.21 -6.77
N THR A 112 -11.45 1.93 -6.85
CA THR A 112 -11.67 0.95 -5.78
C THR A 112 -10.93 1.35 -4.50
N CYS A 113 -9.68 1.77 -4.61
CA CYS A 113 -8.89 2.23 -3.46
C CYS A 113 -9.50 3.48 -2.82
N VAL A 114 -9.84 4.50 -3.61
CA VAL A 114 -10.43 5.75 -3.07
C VAL A 114 -11.78 5.47 -2.42
N LYS A 115 -12.64 4.65 -3.06
CA LYS A 115 -13.91 4.26 -2.45
C LYS A 115 -13.71 3.53 -1.13
N MET A 116 -12.79 2.58 -1.06
CA MET A 116 -12.49 1.85 0.18
C MET A 116 -12.04 2.81 1.30
N LEU A 117 -11.20 3.81 0.98
CA LEU A 117 -10.79 4.83 1.95
C LEU A 117 -11.98 5.64 2.46
N MET A 118 -12.93 6.01 1.58
CA MET A 118 -14.15 6.71 1.97
C MET A 118 -15.08 5.84 2.83
N ASP A 119 -15.25 4.57 2.47
CA ASP A 119 -16.16 3.64 3.17
C ASP A 119 -15.63 3.23 4.57
N THR A 120 -14.34 3.42 4.83
CA THR A 120 -13.69 2.97 6.09
C THR A 120 -13.34 4.10 7.06
N GLU A 121 -13.77 5.35 6.78
CA GLU A 121 -13.56 6.50 7.67
C GLU A 121 -14.52 6.52 8.90
N ALA A 122 -15.44 5.56 8.97
CA ALA A 122 -16.34 5.32 10.10
C ALA A 122 -17.21 6.51 10.54
N GLY A 123 -17.57 7.41 9.61
CA GLY A 123 -18.38 8.60 9.88
C GLY A 123 -17.61 9.74 10.57
N THR A 124 -16.30 9.65 10.64
CA THR A 124 -15.45 10.68 11.28
C THR A 124 -15.03 11.79 10.33
N GLY A 125 -15.05 11.52 9.01
CA GLY A 125 -14.51 12.43 7.99
C GLY A 125 -12.98 12.50 7.96
N PHE A 126 -12.28 11.56 8.63
CA PHE A 126 -10.82 11.54 8.73
C PHE A 126 -10.24 10.17 8.47
N MET A 127 -9.00 10.15 7.97
CA MET A 127 -8.22 8.92 7.86
C MET A 127 -7.64 8.54 9.24
N HIS A 128 -7.94 7.32 9.67
CA HIS A 128 -7.42 6.73 10.90
C HIS A 128 -5.99 6.23 10.72
N GLU A 129 -5.29 5.91 11.81
CA GLU A 129 -4.02 5.19 11.74
C GLU A 129 -4.23 3.79 11.13
N SER A 130 -5.22 3.04 11.66
CA SER A 130 -5.63 1.75 11.12
C SER A 130 -7.09 1.46 11.41
N PHE A 131 -7.70 0.53 10.67
CA PHE A 131 -9.04 0.02 10.89
C PHE A 131 -9.06 -1.52 10.77
N HIS A 132 -10.01 -2.15 11.46
CA HIS A 132 -10.16 -3.60 11.43
C HIS A 132 -10.80 -4.04 10.11
N LYS A 133 -10.25 -5.07 9.47
CA LYS A 133 -10.66 -5.57 8.14
C LYS A 133 -12.15 -5.89 7.99
N ASP A 134 -12.84 -6.22 9.09
CA ASP A 134 -14.28 -6.58 9.09
C ASP A 134 -15.17 -5.53 9.75
N ASN A 135 -14.60 -4.55 10.46
CA ASN A 135 -15.37 -3.53 11.17
C ASN A 135 -14.63 -2.19 11.19
N PRO A 136 -14.96 -1.26 10.30
CA PRO A 136 -14.25 0.03 10.20
C PRO A 136 -14.44 0.91 11.44
N ALA A 137 -15.49 0.68 12.26
CA ALA A 137 -15.67 1.40 13.52
C ALA A 137 -14.67 0.99 14.62
N LYS A 138 -13.97 -0.14 14.43
CA LYS A 138 -12.84 -0.54 15.27
C LYS A 138 -11.55 -0.03 14.65
N PHE A 139 -11.12 1.16 15.03
CA PHE A 139 -9.94 1.83 14.51
C PHE A 139 -8.99 2.27 15.62
N THR A 140 -7.74 2.55 15.25
CA THR A 140 -6.75 3.24 16.10
C THR A 140 -6.62 4.69 15.64
N ARG A 141 -6.45 5.63 16.60
CA ARG A 141 -6.28 7.08 16.35
C ARG A 141 -7.29 7.63 15.34
N ALA A 142 -8.39 8.16 15.82
CA ALA A 142 -9.49 8.70 15.02
C ALA A 142 -9.04 9.73 13.97
N TRP A 143 -7.99 10.48 14.27
CA TRP A 143 -7.31 11.40 13.35
C TRP A 143 -5.81 11.12 13.37
N PHE A 144 -5.22 10.85 12.21
CA PHE A 144 -3.79 10.61 12.06
C PHE A 144 -3.22 11.50 10.95
N ALA A 145 -2.38 12.46 11.34
CA ALA A 145 -1.91 13.54 10.47
C ALA A 145 -1.29 13.01 9.17
N TRP A 146 -0.40 12.05 9.28
CA TRP A 146 0.33 11.49 8.15
C TRP A 146 -0.63 10.92 7.08
N GLN A 147 -1.64 10.16 7.50
CA GLN A 147 -2.58 9.58 6.56
C GLN A 147 -3.54 10.62 5.96
N ASN A 148 -3.96 11.60 6.74
CA ASN A 148 -4.81 12.67 6.22
C ASN A 148 -4.06 13.54 5.19
N THR A 149 -2.77 13.83 5.42
CA THR A 149 -1.96 14.57 4.45
C THR A 149 -1.70 13.76 3.17
N LEU A 150 -1.40 12.46 3.28
CA LEU A 150 -1.24 11.59 2.11
C LEU A 150 -2.53 11.42 1.32
N PHE A 151 -3.68 11.34 1.99
CA PHE A 151 -4.97 11.30 1.28
C PHE A 151 -5.20 12.59 0.49
N GLY A 152 -4.93 13.75 1.10
CA GLY A 152 -4.99 15.05 0.41
C GLY A 152 -4.05 15.10 -0.80
N GLU A 153 -2.82 14.61 -0.66
CA GLU A 153 -1.85 14.51 -1.76
C GLU A 153 -2.35 13.59 -2.88
N LEU A 154 -2.92 12.43 -2.54
CA LEU A 154 -3.50 11.51 -3.53
C LEU A 154 -4.61 12.21 -4.35
N ILE A 155 -5.52 12.88 -3.70
CA ILE A 155 -6.60 13.60 -4.39
C ILE A 155 -6.04 14.71 -5.32
N LEU A 156 -5.09 15.50 -4.83
CA LEU A 156 -4.43 16.53 -5.64
C LEU A 156 -3.69 15.96 -6.84
N LYS A 157 -2.99 14.82 -6.66
CA LYS A 157 -2.34 14.10 -7.76
C LYS A 157 -3.37 13.70 -8.82
N LEU A 158 -4.46 13.06 -8.41
CA LEU A 158 -5.49 12.60 -9.35
C LEU A 158 -6.15 13.78 -10.12
N VAL A 159 -6.41 14.89 -9.44
CA VAL A 159 -6.91 16.11 -10.10
C VAL A 159 -5.90 16.66 -11.10
N ASN A 160 -4.62 16.75 -10.74
CA ASN A 160 -3.55 17.24 -11.62
C ASN A 160 -3.32 16.31 -12.83
N GLU A 161 -3.62 15.02 -12.71
CA GLU A 161 -3.58 14.04 -13.80
C GLU A 161 -4.86 14.03 -14.67
N GLY A 162 -5.80 14.95 -14.43
CA GLY A 162 -7.04 15.06 -15.20
C GLY A 162 -8.08 14.00 -14.86
N LYS A 163 -7.98 13.33 -13.69
CA LYS A 163 -8.89 12.26 -13.26
C LYS A 163 -10.08 12.77 -12.42
N LEU A 164 -10.49 14.02 -12.62
CA LEU A 164 -11.61 14.62 -11.89
C LEU A 164 -12.92 13.85 -12.14
N ASP A 165 -13.18 13.43 -13.37
CA ASP A 165 -14.39 12.66 -13.71
C ASP A 165 -14.40 11.29 -13.01
N LEU A 166 -13.24 10.67 -12.87
CA LEU A 166 -13.09 9.44 -12.09
C LEU A 166 -13.47 9.67 -10.63
N LEU A 167 -12.93 10.72 -10.00
CA LEU A 167 -13.26 11.08 -8.61
C LEU A 167 -14.75 11.35 -8.43
N ASN A 168 -15.36 12.11 -9.34
CA ASN A 168 -16.80 12.41 -9.30
C ASN A 168 -17.71 11.18 -9.54
N SER A 169 -17.17 10.11 -10.11
CA SER A 169 -17.91 8.85 -10.34
C SER A 169 -17.94 7.93 -9.12
N ILE A 170 -17.23 8.25 -8.06
CA ILE A 170 -17.17 7.45 -6.82
C ILE A 170 -18.40 7.82 -5.97
N GLN A 171 -19.26 6.82 -5.72
CA GLN A 171 -20.46 6.94 -4.89
C GLN A 171 -20.41 5.98 -3.71
#